data_480bfa05d9dcba6c3685bb60a879d6e6
#
_entry.id   480bfa05d9dcba6c3685bb60a879d6e6
#
_cell.length_a   1.000
_cell.length_b   1.000
_cell.length_c   1.000
_cell.angle_alpha   90.00
_cell.angle_beta   90.00
_cell.angle_gamma   90.00
#
_symmetry.space_group_name_H-M   'P 1'
#
loop_
_entity.id
_entity.type
_entity.pdbx_description
1 polymer ?
#
loop_
_entity_poly.entity_id
_entity_poly.type
_entity_poly.pdbx_seq_one_letter_code
_entity_poly.pdbx_strand_id
1 'polypeptide(L)'
;MKKIIAMLLVLVMSVTGLAGCGSSKGNEAGSTSAGSDSDWAYIQDKGKLTVGITLFAPMNYYNEKNKLVGFDTEMAEAVTKKLGIDVEFTEINWDSKEVELSSKNIDCIWNGMCITEERKQNMSISDPYLYNTQAMVMKKSREKEIMKSVKGLTVTAEQGSTGEGKIDGSIADDDTVKVSAQDYFKDANYVASDSMAKALMEVKSGTADVALVDSVCALGMVGEGTDYSDLVINMDNNFGQQEYGIAFRKGSDVTEKVNEAIKELYEDGTVDTIAKKYGLQEMLIK
;
A
#
# COMPACT_ATOMS: atom_id res chain seq x y z
N MET A 1 -50.07 18.35 -33.76
CA MET A 1 -50.61 19.66 -34.25
C MET A 1 -49.88 20.78 -33.54
N LYS A 2 -49.28 21.67 -34.33
CA LYS A 2 -48.86 23.06 -34.05
C LYS A 2 -47.72 23.23 -33.05
N LYS A 3 -46.46 23.48 -33.44
CA LYS A 3 -45.86 24.71 -34.05
C LYS A 3 -45.37 25.68 -32.96
N ILE A 4 -44.02 25.88 -32.92
CA ILE A 4 -43.27 27.07 -33.37
C ILE A 4 -43.17 28.11 -32.21
N ILE A 5 -42.05 28.75 -31.81
CA ILE A 5 -41.05 29.57 -32.52
C ILE A 5 -39.86 29.89 -31.59
N ALA A 6 -38.69 29.98 -32.19
CA ALA A 6 -37.45 30.53 -31.69
C ALA A 6 -37.51 32.05 -31.47
N MET A 7 -36.61 32.60 -30.62
CA MET A 7 -36.06 33.95 -30.86
C MET A 7 -34.66 34.11 -30.24
N LEU A 8 -33.71 34.33 -31.14
CA LEU A 8 -32.36 34.88 -30.88
C LEU A 8 -32.48 36.35 -30.44
N LEU A 9 -31.59 36.80 -29.59
CA LEU A 9 -31.13 38.19 -29.60
C LEU A 9 -29.64 38.25 -29.22
N VAL A 10 -28.88 38.58 -30.22
CA VAL A 10 -27.46 39.00 -30.18
C VAL A 10 -27.45 40.52 -29.85
N LEU A 11 -26.57 40.93 -28.94
CA LEU A 11 -26.12 42.32 -28.93
C LEU A 11 -24.61 42.39 -28.62
N VAL A 12 -23.93 42.91 -29.64
CA VAL A 12 -22.50 43.29 -29.69
C VAL A 12 -22.39 44.78 -29.39
N MET A 13 -21.31 45.22 -28.79
CA MET A 13 -20.61 46.51 -28.93
C MET A 13 -19.98 46.95 -27.58
N SER A 14 -18.85 47.54 -27.50
CA SER A 14 -17.66 47.84 -28.28
C SER A 14 -16.67 48.54 -27.36
N VAL A 15 -15.44 48.19 -27.49
CA VAL A 15 -14.17 48.89 -27.47
C VAL A 15 -14.15 50.40 -27.14
N THR A 16 -13.26 50.78 -26.22
CA THR A 16 -12.25 51.83 -26.30
C THR A 16 -11.38 51.82 -25.05
N GLY A 17 -10.22 51.71 -25.04
CA GLY A 17 -8.87 52.00 -25.10
C GLY A 17 -8.48 53.34 -24.49
N LEU A 18 -7.45 53.32 -23.61
CA LEU A 18 -6.40 54.35 -23.60
C LEU A 18 -5.23 53.93 -22.69
N ALA A 19 -4.07 54.12 -23.23
CA ALA A 19 -2.75 53.81 -22.66
C ALA A 19 -2.40 54.77 -21.52
N GLY A 20 -1.65 54.29 -20.55
CA GLY A 20 -0.96 55.06 -19.52
C GLY A 20 0.33 54.38 -19.09
N CYS A 21 1.47 54.78 -19.68
CA CYS A 21 2.81 54.43 -19.19
C CYS A 21 3.07 55.05 -17.81
N GLY A 22 3.57 54.23 -16.88
CA GLY A 22 4.12 54.71 -15.63
C GLY A 22 5.11 53.67 -15.07
N SER A 23 6.39 53.88 -15.31
CA SER A 23 7.50 53.12 -14.71
C SER A 23 7.58 53.36 -13.23
N SER A 24 7.56 52.29 -12.43
CA SER A 24 8.27 52.26 -11.14
C SER A 24 8.72 50.83 -10.82
N LYS A 25 10.03 50.69 -10.61
CA LYS A 25 10.72 49.52 -10.10
C LYS A 25 10.14 49.18 -8.71
N GLY A 26 9.66 48.01 -8.53
CA GLY A 26 9.27 47.44 -7.23
C GLY A 26 9.47 45.95 -7.25
N ASN A 27 10.30 45.48 -6.32
CA ASN A 27 10.66 44.12 -5.97
C ASN A 27 9.64 43.06 -6.38
N GLU A 28 10.04 42.13 -7.22
CA GLU A 28 9.40 40.84 -7.35
C GLU A 28 9.76 39.98 -6.10
N ALA A 29 8.95 40.07 -5.07
CA ALA A 29 8.79 38.98 -4.15
C ALA A 29 7.93 37.94 -4.88
N GLY A 30 8.54 36.86 -5.32
CA GLY A 30 7.88 35.74 -5.94
C GLY A 30 6.85 35.15 -4.94
N SER A 31 5.62 35.62 -5.07
CA SER A 31 4.46 34.91 -4.55
C SER A 31 4.24 33.72 -5.49
N THR A 32 4.87 32.58 -5.19
CA THR A 32 4.37 31.31 -5.65
C THR A 32 2.94 31.18 -5.12
N SER A 33 1.97 31.42 -5.98
CA SER A 33 0.58 31.03 -5.74
C SER A 33 0.60 29.52 -5.48
N ALA A 34 0.50 29.12 -4.22
CA ALA A 34 0.07 27.79 -3.83
C ALA A 34 -1.38 27.67 -4.32
N GLY A 35 -1.55 27.32 -5.60
CA GLY A 35 -2.84 27.11 -6.22
C GLY A 35 -3.33 25.73 -5.83
N SER A 36 -4.59 25.63 -5.65
CA SER A 36 -5.62 24.61 -5.53
C SER A 36 -5.33 23.09 -5.76
N ASP A 37 -4.08 22.66 -5.91
CA ASP A 37 -3.70 21.29 -6.25
C ASP A 37 -2.82 20.58 -5.20
N SER A 38 -2.54 21.20 -4.02
CA SER A 38 -1.80 20.57 -2.94
C SER A 38 -2.67 19.54 -2.22
N ASP A 39 -2.25 18.29 -2.25
CA ASP A 39 -2.88 17.21 -1.47
C ASP A 39 -2.76 17.49 0.04
N TRP A 40 -1.65 18.09 0.46
CA TRP A 40 -1.46 18.46 1.85
C TRP A 40 -2.46 19.53 2.30
N ALA A 41 -2.69 20.57 1.50
CA ALA A 41 -3.69 21.58 1.82
C ALA A 41 -5.11 20.97 1.91
N TYR A 42 -5.45 20.05 1.01
CA TYR A 42 -6.71 19.30 1.05
C TYR A 42 -6.84 18.48 2.34
N ILE A 43 -5.79 17.77 2.76
CA ILE A 43 -5.78 16.94 3.98
C ILE A 43 -5.85 17.82 5.22
N GLN A 44 -5.15 18.95 5.25
CA GLN A 44 -5.21 19.92 6.36
C GLN A 44 -6.61 20.52 6.51
N ASP A 45 -7.26 20.91 5.41
CA ASP A 45 -8.64 21.43 5.43
C ASP A 45 -9.63 20.37 5.95
N LYS A 46 -9.45 19.12 5.54
CA LYS A 46 -10.21 17.97 6.03
C LYS A 46 -9.91 17.63 7.50
N GLY A 47 -8.74 18.02 8.02
CA GLY A 47 -8.28 17.78 9.39
C GLY A 47 -7.85 16.35 9.69
N LYS A 48 -7.81 15.46 8.69
CA LYS A 48 -7.45 14.04 8.87
C LYS A 48 -6.83 13.42 7.64
N LEU A 49 -5.94 12.43 7.86
CA LEU A 49 -5.41 11.51 6.85
C LEU A 49 -6.27 10.25 6.81
N THR A 50 -6.85 9.92 5.68
CA THR A 50 -7.59 8.67 5.47
C THR A 50 -6.67 7.60 4.89
N VAL A 51 -6.43 6.55 5.66
CA VAL A 51 -5.47 5.46 5.36
C VAL A 51 -6.23 4.25 4.85
N GLY A 52 -5.92 3.78 3.63
CA GLY A 52 -6.45 2.54 3.08
C GLY A 52 -5.66 1.32 3.60
N ILE A 53 -6.37 0.34 4.13
CA ILE A 53 -5.79 -0.87 4.72
C ILE A 53 -6.55 -2.13 4.31
N THR A 54 -5.87 -3.27 4.37
CA THR A 54 -6.45 -4.61 4.55
C THR A 54 -6.03 -5.18 5.90
N LEU A 55 -6.72 -6.20 6.38
CA LEU A 55 -6.46 -6.73 7.73
C LEU A 55 -5.49 -7.91 7.68
N PHE A 56 -4.29 -7.73 8.21
CA PHE A 56 -3.36 -8.81 8.54
C PHE A 56 -2.38 -8.40 9.66
N ALA A 57 -2.14 -9.31 10.58
CA ALA A 57 -1.11 -9.12 11.60
C ALA A 57 0.30 -9.33 10.98
N PRO A 58 1.30 -8.55 11.45
CA PRO A 58 1.26 -7.59 12.54
C PRO A 58 1.06 -6.14 12.07
N MET A 59 0.65 -5.89 10.81
CA MET A 59 0.60 -4.56 10.20
C MET A 59 -0.65 -3.78 10.61
N ASN A 60 -1.84 -4.29 10.28
CA ASN A 60 -3.13 -3.67 10.63
C ASN A 60 -4.10 -4.80 10.99
N TYR A 61 -4.57 -4.87 12.22
CA TYR A 61 -5.49 -5.93 12.66
C TYR A 61 -6.26 -5.52 13.91
N TYR A 62 -7.41 -6.15 14.14
CA TYR A 62 -8.17 -5.96 15.37
C TYR A 62 -7.66 -6.88 16.47
N ASN A 63 -7.35 -6.33 17.63
CA ASN A 63 -7.00 -7.10 18.82
C ASN A 63 -8.26 -7.70 19.51
N GLU A 64 -8.05 -8.49 20.58
CA GLU A 64 -9.14 -9.11 21.35
C GLU A 64 -10.19 -8.13 21.91
N LYS A 65 -9.83 -6.85 22.06
CA LYS A 65 -10.72 -5.76 22.49
C LYS A 65 -11.39 -5.03 21.32
N ASN A 66 -11.32 -5.58 20.12
CA ASN A 66 -11.83 -4.98 18.89
C ASN A 66 -11.30 -3.57 18.63
N LYS A 67 -10.04 -3.31 19.02
CA LYS A 67 -9.31 -2.07 18.67
C LYS A 67 -8.37 -2.39 17.51
N LEU A 68 -8.37 -1.54 16.48
CA LEU A 68 -7.37 -1.60 15.41
C LEU A 68 -5.99 -1.30 16.00
N VAL A 69 -5.06 -2.17 15.73
CA VAL A 69 -3.66 -2.12 16.20
C VAL A 69 -2.77 -2.66 15.10
N GLY A 70 -1.46 -2.56 15.27
CA GLY A 70 -0.47 -3.08 14.35
C GLY A 70 0.65 -2.08 14.11
N PHE A 71 1.70 -2.55 13.47
CA PHE A 71 2.87 -1.71 13.21
C PHE A 71 2.49 -0.49 12.35
N ASP A 72 1.86 -0.70 11.20
CA ASP A 72 1.46 0.39 10.30
C ASP A 72 0.37 1.28 10.93
N THR A 73 -0.55 0.68 11.70
CA THR A 73 -1.56 1.45 12.44
C THR A 73 -0.89 2.43 13.41
N GLU A 74 0.04 1.97 14.25
CA GLU A 74 0.70 2.83 15.25
C GLU A 74 1.69 3.81 14.63
N MET A 75 2.34 3.43 13.53
CA MET A 75 3.18 4.34 12.75
C MET A 75 2.34 5.48 12.14
N ALA A 76 1.18 5.19 11.57
CA ALA A 76 0.28 6.20 11.02
C ALA A 76 -0.26 7.12 12.13
N GLU A 77 -0.65 6.57 13.29
CA GLU A 77 -1.04 7.35 14.48
C GLU A 77 0.09 8.29 14.95
N ALA A 78 1.34 7.81 14.99
CA ALA A 78 2.49 8.62 15.41
C ALA A 78 2.82 9.74 14.42
N VAL A 79 2.81 9.44 13.12
CA VAL A 79 3.08 10.41 12.05
C VAL A 79 1.99 11.49 12.01
N THR A 80 0.73 11.13 12.02
CA THR A 80 -0.38 12.10 11.96
C THR A 80 -0.42 12.98 13.19
N LYS A 81 -0.12 12.43 14.37
CA LYS A 81 0.07 13.22 15.60
C LYS A 81 1.17 14.26 15.45
N LYS A 82 2.30 13.90 14.83
CA LYS A 82 3.42 14.81 14.56
C LYS A 82 3.04 15.91 13.57
N LEU A 83 2.24 15.55 12.55
CA LEU A 83 1.72 16.49 11.54
C LEU A 83 0.55 17.35 12.05
N GLY A 84 0.01 17.09 13.23
CA GLY A 84 -1.08 17.86 13.85
C GLY A 84 -2.45 17.65 13.20
N ILE A 85 -2.69 16.46 12.64
CA ILE A 85 -3.96 16.03 12.03
C ILE A 85 -4.41 14.70 12.63
N ASP A 86 -5.68 14.37 12.47
CA ASP A 86 -6.23 13.06 12.86
C ASP A 86 -5.91 11.98 11.83
N VAL A 87 -6.07 10.71 12.20
CA VAL A 87 -6.01 9.56 11.29
C VAL A 87 -7.34 8.82 11.28
N GLU A 88 -7.76 8.40 10.09
CA GLU A 88 -8.91 7.52 9.88
C GLU A 88 -8.47 6.32 9.04
N PHE A 89 -8.84 5.10 9.45
CA PHE A 89 -8.53 3.89 8.71
C PHE A 89 -9.76 3.38 7.98
N THR A 90 -9.59 3.06 6.70
CA THR A 90 -10.65 2.53 5.83
C THR A 90 -10.20 1.19 5.26
N GLU A 91 -10.96 0.14 5.54
CA GLU A 91 -10.73 -1.15 4.89
C GLU A 91 -11.11 -1.06 3.41
N ILE A 92 -10.19 -1.49 2.54
CA ILE A 92 -10.35 -1.46 1.08
C ILE A 92 -10.20 -2.87 0.51
N ASN A 93 -10.65 -3.07 -0.72
CA ASN A 93 -10.20 -4.19 -1.51
C ASN A 93 -8.81 -3.87 -2.08
N TRP A 94 -7.83 -4.76 -1.86
CA TRP A 94 -6.45 -4.50 -2.25
C TRP A 94 -6.26 -4.33 -3.76
N ASP A 95 -7.00 -5.05 -4.57
CA ASP A 95 -6.95 -4.94 -6.03
C ASP A 95 -7.39 -3.56 -6.53
N SER A 96 -8.31 -2.89 -5.83
CA SER A 96 -8.79 -1.55 -6.18
C SER A 96 -8.03 -0.39 -5.52
N LYS A 97 -6.93 -0.65 -4.80
CA LYS A 97 -6.20 0.36 -4.01
C LYS A 97 -5.83 1.64 -4.76
N GLU A 98 -5.41 1.52 -6.02
CA GLU A 98 -5.03 2.69 -6.85
C GLU A 98 -6.25 3.53 -7.26
N VAL A 99 -7.39 2.86 -7.50
CA VAL A 99 -8.66 3.52 -7.80
C VAL A 99 -9.18 4.27 -6.56
N GLU A 100 -9.13 3.63 -5.37
CA GLU A 100 -9.51 4.25 -4.11
C GLU A 100 -8.66 5.51 -3.82
N LEU A 101 -7.35 5.42 -4.07
CA LEU A 101 -6.41 6.52 -3.89
C LEU A 101 -6.66 7.67 -4.88
N SER A 102 -6.80 7.36 -6.18
CA SER A 102 -7.01 8.37 -7.23
C SER A 102 -8.37 9.07 -7.12
N SER A 103 -9.39 8.36 -6.63
CA SER A 103 -10.75 8.88 -6.40
C SER A 103 -10.88 9.69 -5.11
N LYS A 104 -9.80 9.83 -4.31
CA LYS A 104 -9.80 10.50 -3.01
C LYS A 104 -10.72 9.86 -1.96
N ASN A 105 -11.05 8.57 -2.12
CA ASN A 105 -11.72 7.79 -1.08
C ASN A 105 -10.77 7.53 0.09
N ILE A 106 -9.48 7.38 -0.22
CA ILE A 106 -8.37 7.34 0.72
C ILE A 106 -7.30 8.37 0.32
N ASP A 107 -6.44 8.76 1.26
CA ASP A 107 -5.34 9.71 1.01
C ASP A 107 -4.00 9.02 0.84
N CYS A 108 -3.84 7.86 1.47
CA CYS A 108 -2.67 7.01 1.29
C CYS A 108 -3.03 5.54 1.43
N ILE A 109 -2.14 4.69 0.91
CA ILE A 109 -2.13 3.25 1.14
C ILE A 109 -0.98 2.99 2.12
N TRP A 110 -1.31 2.54 3.34
CA TRP A 110 -0.32 2.24 4.37
C TRP A 110 -0.64 0.91 5.03
N ASN A 111 -0.15 -0.16 4.40
CA ASN A 111 -0.55 -1.52 4.72
C ASN A 111 0.49 -2.54 4.21
N GLY A 112 1.76 -2.37 4.60
CA GLY A 112 2.81 -3.25 4.13
C GLY A 112 2.89 -3.32 2.61
N MET A 113 2.78 -2.18 1.91
CA MET A 113 2.76 -2.17 0.46
C MET A 113 4.18 -2.31 -0.10
N CYS A 114 4.43 -3.40 -0.81
CA CYS A 114 5.69 -3.58 -1.53
C CYS A 114 5.89 -2.49 -2.59
N ILE A 115 7.07 -1.91 -2.62
CA ILE A 115 7.50 -0.96 -3.65
C ILE A 115 7.83 -1.74 -4.92
N THR A 116 7.18 -1.40 -6.04
CA THR A 116 7.47 -1.94 -7.36
C THR A 116 7.66 -0.82 -8.37
N GLU A 117 8.36 -1.09 -9.48
CA GLU A 117 8.56 -0.08 -10.53
C GLU A 117 7.23 0.38 -11.15
N GLU A 118 6.26 -0.52 -11.30
CA GLU A 118 4.92 -0.17 -11.78
C GLU A 118 4.23 0.80 -10.82
N ARG A 119 4.23 0.48 -9.51
CA ARG A 119 3.62 1.34 -8.48
C ARG A 119 4.28 2.72 -8.41
N LYS A 120 5.60 2.80 -8.57
CA LYS A 120 6.33 4.08 -8.68
C LYS A 120 5.91 4.93 -9.89
N GLN A 121 5.50 4.30 -10.99
CA GLN A 121 4.98 5.03 -12.16
C GLN A 121 3.62 5.67 -11.87
N ASN A 122 2.75 4.98 -11.13
CA ASN A 122 1.36 5.37 -10.90
C ASN A 122 1.17 6.22 -9.63
N MET A 123 2.04 6.10 -8.64
CA MET A 123 1.92 6.71 -7.33
C MET A 123 3.20 7.41 -6.90
N SER A 124 3.11 8.33 -5.94
CA SER A 124 4.24 8.81 -5.16
C SER A 124 4.39 7.90 -3.95
N ILE A 125 5.58 7.34 -3.75
CA ILE A 125 5.82 6.37 -2.68
C ILE A 125 6.87 6.96 -1.72
N SER A 126 6.67 6.78 -0.42
CA SER A 126 7.60 7.20 0.62
C SER A 126 8.96 6.50 0.50
N ASP A 127 9.93 6.95 1.25
CA ASP A 127 11.12 6.17 1.52
C ASP A 127 10.74 4.82 2.11
N PRO A 128 11.49 3.75 1.80
CA PRO A 128 11.20 2.42 2.31
C PRO A 128 11.43 2.36 3.83
N TYR A 129 10.60 1.59 4.55
CA TYR A 129 10.69 1.50 6.00
C TYR A 129 10.86 0.07 6.56
N LEU A 130 10.49 -0.96 5.79
CA LEU A 130 10.63 -2.37 6.18
C LEU A 130 11.07 -3.24 5.01
N TYR A 131 11.92 -4.23 5.29
CA TYR A 131 12.19 -5.33 4.37
C TYR A 131 11.10 -6.39 4.42
N ASN A 132 10.83 -7.00 3.27
CA ASN A 132 9.92 -8.11 3.08
C ASN A 132 10.50 -9.12 2.07
N THR A 133 9.92 -10.30 1.99
CA THR A 133 10.05 -11.28 0.91
C THR A 133 8.75 -12.05 0.76
N GLN A 134 8.61 -12.86 -0.27
CA GLN A 134 7.47 -13.76 -0.40
C GLN A 134 7.75 -15.10 0.29
N ALA A 135 6.78 -15.58 1.05
CA ALA A 135 6.83 -16.84 1.78
C ALA A 135 5.76 -17.80 1.27
N MET A 136 6.12 -19.07 1.12
CA MET A 136 5.16 -20.14 0.90
C MET A 136 4.59 -20.59 2.25
N VAL A 137 3.27 -20.64 2.36
CA VAL A 137 2.59 -21.19 3.53
C VAL A 137 1.78 -22.41 3.12
N MET A 138 1.92 -23.51 3.84
CA MET A 138 1.27 -24.77 3.55
C MET A 138 0.99 -25.56 4.84
N LYS A 139 0.20 -26.63 4.77
CA LYS A 139 0.01 -27.52 5.94
C LYS A 139 1.32 -28.22 6.31
N LYS A 140 1.69 -28.22 7.60
CA LYS A 140 2.87 -28.95 8.13
C LYS A 140 2.89 -30.41 7.66
N SER A 141 1.75 -31.06 7.63
CA SER A 141 1.62 -32.46 7.24
C SER A 141 1.95 -32.72 5.77
N ARG A 142 1.90 -31.69 4.91
CA ARG A 142 2.12 -31.80 3.46
C ARG A 142 3.41 -31.15 2.96
N GLU A 143 4.14 -30.48 3.84
CA GLU A 143 5.35 -29.72 3.47
C GLU A 143 6.33 -30.55 2.60
N LYS A 144 6.69 -31.77 3.06
CA LYS A 144 7.63 -32.64 2.33
C LYS A 144 7.14 -33.07 0.94
N GLU A 145 5.84 -33.15 0.75
CA GLU A 145 5.22 -33.48 -0.55
C GLU A 145 5.27 -32.25 -1.46
N ILE A 146 4.79 -31.12 -0.96
CA ILE A 146 4.67 -29.85 -1.69
C ILE A 146 6.05 -29.34 -2.13
N MET A 147 7.06 -29.41 -1.24
CA MET A 147 8.42 -29.00 -1.58
C MET A 147 9.11 -29.88 -2.62
N LYS A 148 8.58 -31.05 -2.93
CA LYS A 148 9.08 -31.87 -4.04
C LYS A 148 8.49 -31.46 -5.39
N SER A 149 7.23 -31.07 -5.41
CA SER A 149 6.54 -30.62 -6.63
C SER A 149 5.23 -29.95 -6.28
N VAL A 150 4.99 -28.80 -6.90
CA VAL A 150 3.71 -28.06 -6.84
C VAL A 150 2.80 -28.39 -8.02
N LYS A 151 3.19 -29.34 -8.88
CA LYS A 151 2.43 -29.69 -10.09
C LYS A 151 1.02 -30.19 -9.77
N GLY A 152 0.03 -29.52 -10.35
CA GLY A 152 -1.38 -29.83 -10.17
C GLY A 152 -1.97 -29.42 -8.82
N LEU A 153 -1.16 -28.83 -7.92
CA LEU A 153 -1.63 -28.28 -6.66
C LEU A 153 -2.31 -26.93 -6.90
N THR A 154 -3.15 -26.52 -5.97
CA THR A 154 -3.76 -25.19 -5.96
C THR A 154 -2.88 -24.23 -5.17
N VAL A 155 -2.37 -23.20 -5.86
CA VAL A 155 -1.66 -22.06 -5.24
C VAL A 155 -2.58 -20.85 -5.19
N THR A 156 -2.54 -20.10 -4.08
CA THR A 156 -3.31 -18.88 -3.90
C THR A 156 -2.43 -17.73 -3.45
N ALA A 157 -2.80 -16.51 -3.83
CA ALA A 157 -2.24 -15.25 -3.35
C ALA A 157 -3.34 -14.19 -3.33
N GLU A 158 -3.15 -13.11 -2.58
CA GLU A 158 -4.09 -11.98 -2.59
C GLU A 158 -4.07 -11.31 -3.96
N GLN A 159 -5.25 -11.05 -4.53
CA GLN A 159 -5.41 -10.36 -5.81
C GLN A 159 -4.81 -8.95 -5.76
N GLY A 160 -4.07 -8.55 -6.79
CA GLY A 160 -3.37 -7.26 -6.86
C GLY A 160 -2.14 -7.16 -5.94
N SER A 161 -1.75 -8.28 -5.27
CA SER A 161 -0.55 -8.33 -4.42
C SER A 161 0.72 -8.58 -5.23
N THR A 162 1.86 -8.43 -4.57
CA THR A 162 3.15 -8.82 -5.15
C THR A 162 3.28 -10.33 -5.31
N GLY A 163 2.66 -11.11 -4.42
CA GLY A 163 2.60 -12.57 -4.53
C GLY A 163 1.94 -13.01 -5.84
N GLU A 164 0.78 -12.46 -6.18
CA GLU A 164 0.12 -12.70 -7.46
C GLU A 164 1.00 -12.29 -8.63
N GLY A 165 1.52 -11.04 -8.61
CA GLY A 165 2.32 -10.53 -9.73
C GLY A 165 3.63 -11.29 -9.96
N LYS A 166 4.16 -11.96 -8.94
CA LYS A 166 5.30 -12.89 -9.11
C LYS A 166 4.87 -14.26 -9.66
N ILE A 167 3.68 -14.75 -9.34
CA ILE A 167 3.16 -16.00 -9.90
C ILE A 167 2.83 -15.84 -11.38
N ASP A 168 2.20 -14.75 -11.79
CA ASP A 168 1.82 -14.50 -13.18
C ASP A 168 2.92 -13.85 -14.02
N GLY A 169 4.02 -13.37 -13.39
CA GLY A 169 5.17 -12.76 -14.04
C GLY A 169 4.98 -11.28 -14.40
N SER A 170 3.93 -10.64 -13.93
CA SER A 170 3.73 -9.19 -14.11
C SER A 170 4.68 -8.34 -13.26
N ILE A 171 5.19 -8.89 -12.15
CA ILE A 171 6.23 -8.28 -11.31
C ILE A 171 7.55 -9.01 -11.55
N ALA A 172 8.53 -8.29 -12.09
CA ALA A 172 9.86 -8.83 -12.38
C ALA A 172 10.59 -9.23 -11.09
N ASP A 173 11.42 -10.28 -11.22
CA ASP A 173 12.36 -10.67 -10.18
C ASP A 173 13.66 -9.85 -10.27
N ASP A 174 14.36 -9.74 -9.14
CA ASP A 174 15.70 -9.18 -9.08
C ASP A 174 16.78 -10.25 -9.39
N ASP A 175 18.01 -9.81 -9.59
CA ASP A 175 19.15 -10.67 -9.97
C ASP A 175 19.52 -11.72 -8.89
N THR A 176 18.93 -11.65 -7.70
CA THR A 176 19.19 -12.61 -6.60
C THR A 176 18.29 -13.84 -6.68
N VAL A 177 17.21 -13.76 -7.46
CA VAL A 177 16.23 -14.84 -7.62
C VAL A 177 16.77 -15.91 -8.56
N LYS A 178 16.89 -17.14 -8.06
CA LYS A 178 17.37 -18.28 -8.85
C LYS A 178 16.29 -18.95 -9.68
N VAL A 179 15.09 -19.02 -9.14
CA VAL A 179 13.90 -19.58 -9.80
C VAL A 179 12.75 -18.61 -9.51
N SER A 180 12.20 -18.02 -10.55
CA SER A 180 11.05 -17.13 -10.42
C SER A 180 9.85 -17.86 -9.82
N ALA A 181 8.98 -17.13 -9.12
CA ALA A 181 7.71 -17.71 -8.67
C ALA A 181 6.88 -18.19 -9.88
N GLN A 182 6.93 -17.47 -11.01
CA GLN A 182 6.28 -17.87 -12.26
C GLN A 182 6.74 -19.26 -12.73
N ASP A 183 8.05 -19.49 -12.80
CA ASP A 183 8.59 -20.78 -13.20
C ASP A 183 8.34 -21.88 -12.17
N TYR A 184 8.40 -21.54 -10.89
CA TYR A 184 8.16 -22.48 -9.80
C TYR A 184 6.71 -22.98 -9.80
N PHE A 185 5.74 -22.10 -10.01
CA PHE A 185 4.31 -22.41 -9.97
C PHE A 185 3.67 -22.67 -11.33
N LYS A 186 4.43 -22.69 -12.44
CA LYS A 186 3.90 -22.83 -13.81
C LYS A 186 3.00 -24.05 -14.05
N ASP A 187 3.20 -25.13 -13.31
CA ASP A 187 2.41 -26.37 -13.40
C ASP A 187 1.35 -26.47 -12.28
N ALA A 188 1.19 -25.46 -11.44
CA ALA A 188 0.16 -25.35 -10.42
C ALA A 188 -1.10 -24.66 -10.96
N ASN A 189 -2.21 -24.79 -10.24
CA ASN A 189 -3.46 -24.09 -10.53
C ASN A 189 -3.54 -22.85 -9.66
N TYR A 190 -3.38 -21.67 -10.24
CA TYR A 190 -3.51 -20.41 -9.50
C TYR A 190 -4.98 -20.03 -9.28
N VAL A 191 -5.32 -19.60 -8.06
CA VAL A 191 -6.63 -19.07 -7.67
C VAL A 191 -6.42 -17.83 -6.81
N ALA A 192 -6.95 -16.69 -7.24
CA ALA A 192 -6.85 -15.45 -6.48
C ALA A 192 -7.66 -15.51 -5.18
N SER A 193 -7.14 -14.91 -4.13
CA SER A 193 -7.83 -14.70 -2.84
C SER A 193 -8.11 -13.22 -2.62
N ASP A 194 -9.15 -12.89 -1.84
CA ASP A 194 -9.53 -11.50 -1.58
C ASP A 194 -8.59 -10.79 -0.59
N SER A 195 -7.80 -11.56 0.19
CA SER A 195 -6.82 -11.03 1.14
C SER A 195 -5.78 -12.07 1.53
N MET A 196 -4.62 -11.65 2.04
CA MET A 196 -3.59 -12.56 2.57
C MET A 196 -4.15 -13.44 3.70
N ALA A 197 -4.94 -12.85 4.62
CA ALA A 197 -5.56 -13.60 5.70
C ALA A 197 -6.52 -14.68 5.17
N LYS A 198 -7.27 -14.40 4.11
CA LYS A 198 -8.13 -15.38 3.44
C LYS A 198 -7.33 -16.45 2.74
N ALA A 199 -6.22 -16.11 2.08
CA ALA A 199 -5.32 -17.08 1.47
C ALA A 199 -4.80 -18.11 2.51
N LEU A 200 -4.40 -17.64 3.71
CA LEU A 200 -4.01 -18.53 4.80
C LEU A 200 -5.17 -19.43 5.28
N MET A 201 -6.39 -18.90 5.35
CA MET A 201 -7.59 -19.66 5.71
C MET A 201 -7.92 -20.72 4.66
N GLU A 202 -7.73 -20.43 3.38
CA GLU A 202 -7.92 -21.37 2.27
C GLU A 202 -6.94 -22.54 2.36
N VAL A 203 -5.68 -22.29 2.73
CA VAL A 203 -4.70 -23.36 3.00
C VAL A 203 -5.11 -24.16 4.25
N LYS A 204 -5.50 -23.49 5.32
CA LYS A 204 -5.95 -24.18 6.56
C LYS A 204 -7.15 -25.09 6.31
N SER A 205 -8.14 -24.64 5.55
CA SER A 205 -9.34 -25.43 5.20
C SER A 205 -9.03 -26.55 4.19
N GLY A 206 -7.96 -26.41 3.40
CA GLY A 206 -7.59 -27.34 2.33
C GLY A 206 -8.26 -26.99 1.00
N THR A 207 -8.80 -25.79 0.84
CA THR A 207 -9.29 -25.26 -0.43
C THR A 207 -8.12 -24.90 -1.35
N ALA A 208 -7.01 -24.42 -0.78
CA ALA A 208 -5.73 -24.28 -1.45
C ALA A 208 -4.67 -25.18 -0.80
N ASP A 209 -3.64 -25.54 -1.55
CA ASP A 209 -2.51 -26.31 -1.05
C ASP A 209 -1.38 -25.44 -0.54
N VAL A 210 -1.16 -24.29 -1.20
CA VAL A 210 -0.09 -23.32 -0.90
C VAL A 210 -0.64 -21.92 -1.02
N ALA A 211 -0.30 -21.06 -0.06
CA ALA A 211 -0.43 -19.61 -0.19
C ALA A 211 0.95 -19.00 -0.41
N LEU A 212 1.09 -18.10 -1.39
CA LEU A 212 2.24 -17.22 -1.54
C LEU A 212 1.85 -15.85 -0.98
N VAL A 213 2.44 -15.50 0.15
CA VAL A 213 2.10 -14.28 0.91
C VAL A 213 3.37 -13.58 1.38
N ASP A 214 3.25 -12.33 1.78
CA ASP A 214 4.34 -11.59 2.38
C ASP A 214 4.87 -12.30 3.64
N SER A 215 6.18 -12.40 3.78
CA SER A 215 6.83 -13.03 4.93
C SER A 215 6.44 -12.35 6.24
N VAL A 216 6.24 -11.04 6.22
CA VAL A 216 5.76 -10.26 7.38
C VAL A 216 4.38 -10.75 7.81
N CYS A 217 3.45 -10.98 6.87
CA CYS A 217 2.14 -11.56 7.15
C CYS A 217 2.25 -12.99 7.69
N ALA A 218 3.03 -13.84 7.00
CA ALA A 218 3.22 -15.22 7.39
C ALA A 218 3.78 -15.32 8.83
N LEU A 219 4.85 -14.58 9.15
CA LEU A 219 5.47 -14.58 10.47
C LEU A 219 4.55 -14.02 11.57
N GLY A 220 3.69 -13.07 11.24
CA GLY A 220 2.74 -12.48 12.18
C GLY A 220 1.50 -13.34 12.46
N MET A 221 1.15 -14.26 11.56
CA MET A 221 -0.10 -15.02 11.65
C MET A 221 0.09 -16.52 11.86
N VAL A 222 1.20 -17.11 11.39
CA VAL A 222 1.43 -18.57 11.41
C VAL A 222 2.41 -18.94 12.52
N GLY A 223 2.01 -19.83 13.42
CA GLY A 223 2.88 -20.31 14.49
C GLY A 223 2.13 -20.94 15.66
N GLU A 224 2.87 -21.40 16.65
CA GLU A 224 2.29 -21.95 17.89
C GLU A 224 1.44 -20.89 18.60
N GLY A 225 0.28 -21.29 19.10
CA GLY A 225 -0.64 -20.41 19.81
C GLY A 225 -1.52 -19.54 18.90
N THR A 226 -1.35 -19.63 17.58
CA THR A 226 -2.22 -18.96 16.61
C THR A 226 -3.27 -19.90 16.03
N ASP A 227 -4.27 -19.35 15.37
CA ASP A 227 -5.27 -20.14 14.63
C ASP A 227 -4.66 -20.95 13.47
N TYR A 228 -3.43 -20.62 13.04
CA TYR A 228 -2.70 -21.25 11.95
C TYR A 228 -1.53 -22.11 12.45
N SER A 229 -1.66 -22.68 13.67
CA SER A 229 -0.62 -23.53 14.28
C SER A 229 -0.36 -24.85 13.54
N ASP A 230 -1.26 -25.26 12.66
CA ASP A 230 -1.13 -26.44 11.78
C ASP A 230 -0.44 -26.13 10.43
N LEU A 231 -0.18 -24.85 10.15
CA LEU A 231 0.56 -24.39 8.97
C LEU A 231 2.05 -24.22 9.26
N VAL A 232 2.85 -24.26 8.19
CA VAL A 232 4.28 -23.97 8.21
C VAL A 232 4.63 -22.93 7.16
N ILE A 233 5.60 -22.08 7.51
CA ILE A 233 6.20 -21.08 6.63
C ILE A 233 7.45 -21.69 6.01
N ASN A 234 7.57 -21.62 4.70
CA ASN A 234 8.78 -22.01 3.98
C ASN A 234 9.30 -20.82 3.17
N MET A 235 10.55 -20.44 3.40
CA MET A 235 11.28 -19.37 2.71
C MET A 235 12.56 -19.88 2.02
N ASP A 236 12.69 -21.20 1.82
CA ASP A 236 13.86 -21.81 1.17
C ASP A 236 13.98 -21.36 -0.31
N ASN A 237 12.83 -21.10 -0.94
CA ASN A 237 12.78 -20.46 -2.24
C ASN A 237 12.84 -18.94 -2.05
N ASN A 238 13.95 -18.34 -2.49
CA ASN A 238 14.08 -16.89 -2.49
C ASN A 238 13.36 -16.32 -3.73
N PHE A 239 12.19 -15.72 -3.52
CA PHE A 239 11.43 -15.00 -4.56
C PHE A 239 11.76 -13.49 -4.61
N GLY A 240 12.93 -13.10 -4.13
CA GLY A 240 13.44 -11.74 -4.12
C GLY A 240 13.11 -10.95 -2.85
N GLN A 241 14.05 -10.07 -2.49
CA GLN A 241 13.84 -9.13 -1.39
C GLN A 241 12.98 -7.97 -1.87
N GLN A 242 12.12 -7.49 -1.01
CA GLN A 242 11.20 -6.40 -1.25
C GLN A 242 11.29 -5.38 -0.12
N GLU A 243 10.77 -4.20 -0.40
CA GLU A 243 10.72 -3.09 0.57
C GLU A 243 9.29 -2.58 0.66
N TYR A 244 8.83 -2.26 1.86
CA TYR A 244 7.54 -1.61 2.07
C TYR A 244 7.67 -0.10 2.05
N GLY A 245 6.71 0.55 1.40
CA GLY A 245 6.55 1.99 1.37
C GLY A 245 5.08 2.41 1.48
N ILE A 246 4.87 3.69 1.74
CA ILE A 246 3.55 4.30 1.85
C ILE A 246 3.24 4.99 0.52
N ALA A 247 2.10 4.67 -0.10
CA ALA A 247 1.74 5.27 -1.36
C ALA A 247 0.75 6.43 -1.20
N PHE A 248 0.99 7.46 -1.97
CA PHE A 248 0.17 8.66 -2.12
C PHE A 248 -0.19 8.87 -3.58
N ARG A 249 -1.15 9.73 -3.87
CA ARG A 249 -1.48 10.14 -5.24
C ARG A 249 -0.23 10.62 -5.97
N LYS A 250 -0.14 10.34 -7.26
CA LYS A 250 1.02 10.74 -8.06
C LYS A 250 1.25 12.25 -8.00
N GLY A 251 2.48 12.65 -7.63
CA GLY A 251 2.87 14.05 -7.44
C GLY A 251 2.40 14.68 -6.13
N SER A 252 1.88 13.88 -5.19
CA SER A 252 1.43 14.38 -3.88
C SER A 252 2.59 14.95 -3.05
N ASP A 253 2.39 16.16 -2.53
CA ASP A 253 3.32 16.84 -1.62
C ASP A 253 3.25 16.32 -0.17
N VAL A 254 2.34 15.39 0.11
CA VAL A 254 2.23 14.70 1.40
C VAL A 254 3.37 13.71 1.60
N THR A 255 3.89 13.13 0.52
CA THR A 255 4.95 12.12 0.55
C THR A 255 6.17 12.61 1.32
N GLU A 256 6.67 13.80 0.98
CA GLU A 256 7.84 14.40 1.63
C GLU A 256 7.59 14.70 3.10
N LYS A 257 6.39 15.21 3.43
CA LYS A 257 6.03 15.52 4.83
C LYS A 257 5.95 14.27 5.70
N VAL A 258 5.50 13.16 5.14
CA VAL A 258 5.46 11.87 5.84
C VAL A 258 6.87 11.31 6.00
N ASN A 259 7.74 11.41 4.97
CA ASN A 259 9.15 11.03 5.08
C ASN A 259 9.88 11.81 6.18
N GLU A 260 9.71 13.14 6.23
CA GLU A 260 10.27 13.99 7.28
C GLU A 260 9.78 13.56 8.67
N ALA A 261 8.47 13.34 8.83
CA ALA A 261 7.89 12.92 10.10
C ALA A 261 8.39 11.52 10.54
N ILE A 262 8.52 10.56 9.61
CA ILE A 262 9.08 9.23 9.90
C ILE A 262 10.53 9.35 10.34
N LYS A 263 11.34 10.16 9.64
CA LYS A 263 12.74 10.41 10.02
C LYS A 263 12.86 10.92 11.45
N GLU A 264 12.05 11.91 11.83
CA GLU A 264 12.04 12.42 13.20
C GLU A 264 11.60 11.36 14.23
N LEU A 265 10.68 10.45 13.86
CA LEU A 265 10.27 9.33 14.72
C LEU A 265 11.34 8.24 14.83
N TYR A 266 12.24 8.11 13.85
CA TYR A 266 13.45 7.30 13.98
C TYR A 266 14.44 7.94 14.94
N GLU A 267 14.67 9.25 14.82
CA GLU A 267 15.61 10.00 15.67
C GLU A 267 15.20 9.98 17.15
N ASP A 268 13.90 10.03 17.45
CA ASP A 268 13.39 10.00 18.84
C ASP A 268 13.15 8.57 19.38
N GLY A 269 13.40 7.51 18.59
CA GLY A 269 13.29 6.11 18.97
C GLY A 269 11.84 5.56 18.99
N THR A 270 10.89 6.31 18.50
CA THR A 270 9.48 5.87 18.43
C THR A 270 9.32 4.69 17.48
N VAL A 271 9.96 4.73 16.29
CA VAL A 271 9.91 3.63 15.31
C VAL A 271 10.48 2.35 15.89
N ASP A 272 11.66 2.40 16.53
CA ASP A 272 12.27 1.22 17.15
C ASP A 272 11.38 0.63 18.26
N THR A 273 10.70 1.48 19.02
CA THR A 273 9.77 1.07 20.08
C THR A 273 8.55 0.33 19.51
N ILE A 274 7.93 0.89 18.45
CA ILE A 274 6.79 0.27 17.77
C ILE A 274 7.23 -1.04 17.11
N ALA A 275 8.34 -1.05 16.38
CA ALA A 275 8.85 -2.25 15.71
C ALA A 275 9.14 -3.39 16.71
N LYS A 276 9.76 -3.08 17.84
CA LYS A 276 10.01 -4.05 18.91
C LYS A 276 8.73 -4.64 19.49
N LYS A 277 7.68 -3.81 19.63
CA LYS A 277 6.38 -4.27 20.11
C LYS A 277 5.75 -5.34 19.22
N TYR A 278 5.98 -5.23 17.91
CA TYR A 278 5.43 -6.14 16.90
C TYR A 278 6.43 -7.17 16.37
N GLY A 279 7.65 -7.24 16.93
CA GLY A 279 8.68 -8.22 16.55
C GLY A 279 9.34 -7.94 15.20
N LEU A 280 9.27 -6.69 14.70
CA LEU A 280 9.73 -6.29 13.37
C LEU A 280 11.08 -5.53 13.38
N GLN A 281 11.75 -5.43 14.51
CA GLN A 281 12.97 -4.61 14.67
C GLN A 281 14.12 -5.02 13.73
N GLU A 282 14.22 -6.30 13.37
CA GLU A 282 15.25 -6.82 12.46
C GLU A 282 14.90 -6.59 10.97
N MET A 283 13.67 -6.17 10.69
CA MET A 283 13.20 -5.88 9.34
C MET A 283 13.21 -4.39 9.02
N LEU A 284 13.50 -3.52 10.01
CA LEU A 284 13.57 -2.07 9.80
C LEU A 284 14.67 -1.70 8.80
N ILE A 285 14.33 -0.81 7.88
CA ILE A 285 15.30 -0.11 7.03
C ILE A 285 15.68 1.19 7.76
N LYS A 286 17.01 1.37 7.99
CA LYS A 286 17.57 2.52 8.75
C LYS A 286 18.35 3.43 7.85
#